data_af0dfa9391f7a8344fcb0fd8663aaf46
#
_entry.id   af0dfa9391f7a8344fcb0fd8663aaf46
#
_cell.length_a   1.000
_cell.length_b   1.000
_cell.length_c   1.000
_cell.angle_alpha   90.00
_cell.angle_beta   90.00
_cell.angle_gamma   90.00
#
_symmetry.space_group_name_H-M   'P 1'
#
loop_
_entity.id
_entity.type
_entity.pdbx_description
1 polymer ?
#
loop_
_entity_poly.entity_id
_entity_poly.type
_entity_poly.pdbx_seq_one_letter_code
_entity_poly.pdbx_strand_id
1 'polypeptide(L)'
;MERSQALNLLKENLHNQNLVKHSLAVGAAMRELAKHFGEDEKKWEICGLLHDIDYEKTKEDPNLHSKIGSEMLKDLGFEEEICQAVLAHNEVHGILPKTLMAKALYCVDPLTGLIVAATLVLPSKKINDLKVENVLNRFKEKSFARGANRKIIAKCQEYLNLSLEKFIEIVLFAMQKISDDLGL
;
A
#
# COMPACT_ATOMS: atom_id res chain seq x y z
N MET A 1 -13.84 11.34 7.40
CA MET A 1 -13.89 11.53 5.93
C MET A 1 -14.51 10.31 5.27
N GLU A 2 -15.33 10.49 4.23
CA GLU A 2 -15.84 9.36 3.44
C GLU A 2 -14.83 8.95 2.36
N ARG A 3 -14.88 7.66 1.93
CA ARG A 3 -14.00 7.11 0.87
C ARG A 3 -14.01 7.96 -0.42
N SER A 4 -15.20 8.41 -0.84
CA SER A 4 -15.35 9.25 -2.04
C SER A 4 -14.62 10.59 -1.91
N GLN A 5 -14.64 11.19 -0.73
CA GLN A 5 -13.91 12.43 -0.45
C GLN A 5 -12.39 12.20 -0.46
N ALA A 6 -11.92 11.10 0.14
CA ALA A 6 -10.50 10.74 0.11
C ALA A 6 -10.00 10.48 -1.33
N LEU A 7 -10.83 9.82 -2.16
CA LEU A 7 -10.50 9.57 -3.56
C LEU A 7 -10.44 10.87 -4.39
N ASN A 8 -11.34 11.82 -4.13
CA ASN A 8 -11.28 13.13 -4.78
C ASN A 8 -10.01 13.88 -4.37
N LEU A 9 -9.71 13.91 -3.07
CA LEU A 9 -8.48 14.53 -2.54
C LEU A 9 -7.23 13.90 -3.15
N LEU A 10 -7.18 12.57 -3.29
CA LEU A 10 -6.11 11.87 -3.97
C LEU A 10 -5.93 12.35 -5.41
N LYS A 11 -7.03 12.39 -6.20
CA LYS A 11 -7.03 12.78 -7.61
C LYS A 11 -6.70 14.27 -7.84
N GLU A 12 -6.94 15.12 -6.87
CA GLU A 12 -6.51 16.53 -6.89
C GLU A 12 -4.99 16.67 -6.75
N ASN A 13 -4.32 15.70 -6.15
CA ASN A 13 -2.89 15.72 -5.87
C ASN A 13 -2.07 14.75 -6.72
N LEU A 14 -2.66 13.66 -7.23
CA LEU A 14 -2.03 12.69 -8.11
C LEU A 14 -2.76 12.61 -9.45
N HIS A 15 -2.05 12.95 -10.53
CA HIS A 15 -2.57 12.92 -11.90
C HIS A 15 -2.13 11.68 -12.68
N ASN A 16 -1.01 11.07 -12.29
CA ASN A 16 -0.54 9.81 -12.88
C ASN A 16 -1.45 8.65 -12.49
N GLN A 17 -2.11 8.06 -13.48
CA GLN A 17 -3.08 6.99 -13.25
C GLN A 17 -2.47 5.74 -12.60
N ASN A 18 -1.18 5.47 -12.80
CA ASN A 18 -0.53 4.34 -12.15
C ASN A 18 -0.34 4.59 -10.65
N LEU A 19 -0.07 5.84 -10.23
CA LEU A 19 0.00 6.21 -8.81
C LEU A 19 -1.38 6.15 -8.17
N VAL A 20 -2.42 6.62 -8.86
CA VAL A 20 -3.81 6.50 -8.38
C VAL A 20 -4.19 5.02 -8.20
N LYS A 21 -3.88 4.16 -9.17
CA LYS A 21 -4.12 2.71 -9.08
C LYS A 21 -3.33 2.07 -7.94
N HIS A 22 -2.09 2.49 -7.72
CA HIS A 22 -1.29 2.04 -6.58
C HIS A 22 -1.97 2.40 -5.26
N SER A 23 -2.39 3.64 -5.09
CA SER A 23 -3.12 4.09 -3.89
C SER A 23 -4.43 3.33 -3.68
N LEU A 24 -5.17 3.02 -4.76
CA LEU A 24 -6.35 2.16 -4.69
C LEU A 24 -6.01 0.75 -4.21
N ALA A 25 -4.94 0.16 -4.72
CA ALA A 25 -4.49 -1.18 -4.33
C ALA A 25 -4.08 -1.22 -2.85
N VAL A 26 -3.30 -0.21 -2.39
CA VAL A 26 -2.89 -0.10 -0.98
C VAL A 26 -4.11 0.13 -0.09
N GLY A 27 -5.04 1.02 -0.48
CA GLY A 27 -6.27 1.26 0.26
C GLY A 27 -7.12 0.00 0.44
N ALA A 28 -7.34 -0.76 -0.64
CA ALA A 28 -8.09 -2.02 -0.58
C ALA A 28 -7.40 -3.07 0.31
N ALA A 29 -6.07 -3.18 0.21
CA ALA A 29 -5.28 -4.10 1.02
C ALA A 29 -5.33 -3.71 2.51
N MET A 30 -5.20 -2.42 2.84
CA MET A 30 -5.32 -1.92 4.20
C MET A 30 -6.70 -2.21 4.79
N ARG A 31 -7.76 -2.05 4.02
CA ARG A 31 -9.11 -2.40 4.46
C ARG A 31 -9.26 -3.88 4.81
N GLU A 32 -8.79 -4.79 3.96
CA GLU A 32 -8.88 -6.24 4.25
C GLU A 32 -8.00 -6.64 5.44
N LEU A 33 -6.85 -5.99 5.65
CA LEU A 33 -6.04 -6.19 6.85
C LEU A 33 -6.74 -5.66 8.10
N ALA A 34 -7.37 -4.49 8.05
CA ALA A 34 -8.18 -3.98 9.15
C ALA A 34 -9.26 -4.99 9.55
N LYS A 35 -9.99 -5.52 8.57
CA LYS A 35 -11.00 -6.56 8.79
C LYS A 35 -10.40 -7.82 9.43
N HIS A 36 -9.22 -8.24 8.98
CA HIS A 36 -8.52 -9.40 9.55
C HIS A 36 -8.16 -9.20 11.02
N PHE A 37 -7.76 -7.98 11.41
CA PHE A 37 -7.35 -7.63 12.76
C PHE A 37 -8.48 -7.13 13.67
N GLY A 38 -9.69 -6.93 13.14
CA GLY A 38 -10.82 -6.37 13.89
C GLY A 38 -10.70 -4.87 14.14
N GLU A 39 -9.99 -4.16 13.25
CA GLU A 39 -9.74 -2.72 13.29
C GLU A 39 -10.76 -1.95 12.42
N ASP A 40 -10.71 -0.61 12.45
CA ASP A 40 -11.57 0.25 11.62
C ASP A 40 -11.22 0.17 10.14
N GLU A 41 -12.00 -0.60 9.38
CA GLU A 41 -11.82 -0.81 7.93
C GLU A 41 -11.76 0.50 7.15
N LYS A 42 -12.63 1.47 7.48
CA LYS A 42 -12.72 2.74 6.79
C LYS A 42 -11.50 3.62 7.05
N LYS A 43 -11.08 3.69 8.30
CA LYS A 43 -9.89 4.45 8.70
C LYS A 43 -8.63 3.92 8.01
N TRP A 44 -8.46 2.60 7.99
CA TRP A 44 -7.31 1.97 7.36
C TRP A 44 -7.33 2.11 5.83
N GLU A 45 -8.51 1.97 5.19
CA GLU A 45 -8.65 2.21 3.75
C GLU A 45 -8.23 3.63 3.38
N ILE A 46 -8.69 4.64 4.14
CA ILE A 46 -8.36 6.04 3.90
C ILE A 46 -6.86 6.28 4.08
N CYS A 47 -6.24 5.70 5.10
CA CYS A 47 -4.79 5.78 5.31
C CYS A 47 -4.03 5.24 4.08
N GLY A 48 -4.42 4.06 3.59
CA GLY A 48 -3.82 3.46 2.40
C GLY A 48 -4.07 4.26 1.11
N LEU A 49 -5.26 4.83 0.95
CA LEU A 49 -5.57 5.69 -0.21
C LEU A 49 -4.71 6.95 -0.26
N LEU A 50 -4.38 7.53 0.88
CA LEU A 50 -3.72 8.84 0.96
C LEU A 50 -2.23 8.77 1.31
N HIS A 51 -1.65 7.55 1.43
CA HIS A 51 -0.27 7.41 1.89
C HIS A 51 0.75 8.13 0.98
N ASP A 52 0.49 8.16 -0.32
CA ASP A 52 1.35 8.73 -1.36
C ASP A 52 0.84 10.10 -1.88
N ILE A 53 -0.03 10.80 -1.14
CA ILE A 53 -0.69 12.03 -1.59
C ILE A 53 0.29 13.12 -2.06
N ASP A 54 1.52 13.10 -1.57
CA ASP A 54 2.58 14.05 -1.90
C ASP A 54 3.54 13.58 -3.00
N TYR A 55 3.38 12.33 -3.49
CA TYR A 55 4.41 11.69 -4.32
C TYR A 55 4.77 12.49 -5.58
N GLU A 56 3.79 13.03 -6.31
CA GLU A 56 4.08 13.83 -7.51
C GLU A 56 4.80 15.16 -7.21
N LYS A 57 4.59 15.71 -6.01
CA LYS A 57 5.25 16.92 -5.54
C LYS A 57 6.68 16.68 -5.06
N THR A 58 6.96 15.45 -4.62
CA THR A 58 8.22 15.10 -3.95
C THR A 58 9.10 14.12 -4.73
N LYS A 59 8.68 13.73 -5.93
CA LYS A 59 9.37 12.74 -6.77
C LYS A 59 10.86 13.03 -7.03
N GLU A 60 11.24 14.32 -7.04
CA GLU A 60 12.62 14.77 -7.27
C GLU A 60 13.45 14.76 -5.97
N ASP A 61 12.82 14.70 -4.80
CA ASP A 61 13.48 14.61 -3.49
C ASP A 61 12.80 13.60 -2.58
N PRO A 62 13.27 12.34 -2.57
CA PRO A 62 12.71 11.29 -1.72
C PRO A 62 12.75 11.59 -0.21
N ASN A 63 13.60 12.54 0.22
CA ASN A 63 13.67 12.95 1.63
C ASN A 63 12.49 13.83 2.06
N LEU A 64 11.73 14.37 1.11
CA LEU A 64 10.51 15.13 1.36
C LEU A 64 9.27 14.26 1.31
N HIS A 65 9.31 13.16 0.52
CA HIS A 65 8.19 12.23 0.38
C HIS A 65 7.78 11.66 1.73
N SER A 66 6.49 11.54 1.95
CA SER A 66 5.78 11.19 3.18
C SER A 66 5.82 12.23 4.31
N LYS A 67 6.86 13.05 4.40
CA LYS A 67 6.86 14.21 5.33
C LYS A 67 5.82 15.23 4.92
N ILE A 68 5.89 15.67 3.67
CA ILE A 68 4.90 16.62 3.12
C ILE A 68 3.51 15.99 3.15
N GLY A 69 3.36 14.70 2.79
CA GLY A 69 2.09 13.99 2.85
C GLY A 69 1.51 13.97 4.27
N SER A 70 2.31 13.65 5.27
CA SER A 70 1.90 13.66 6.68
C SER A 70 1.47 15.07 7.15
N GLU A 71 2.23 16.11 6.79
CA GLU A 71 1.88 17.50 7.12
C GLU A 71 0.57 17.92 6.43
N MET A 72 0.40 17.63 5.14
CA MET A 72 -0.85 17.89 4.40
C MET A 72 -2.06 17.25 5.09
N LEU A 73 -1.94 15.98 5.50
CA LEU A 73 -3.03 15.28 6.18
C LEU A 73 -3.32 15.89 7.57
N LYS A 74 -2.29 16.31 8.29
CA LYS A 74 -2.44 16.99 9.58
C LYS A 74 -3.17 18.32 9.43
N ASP A 75 -2.82 19.12 8.42
CA ASP A 75 -3.48 20.41 8.14
C ASP A 75 -4.94 20.24 7.73
N LEU A 76 -5.28 19.10 7.11
CA LEU A 76 -6.65 18.70 6.77
C LEU A 76 -7.44 18.10 7.96
N GLY A 77 -6.83 18.03 9.14
CA GLY A 77 -7.47 17.57 10.37
C GLY A 77 -7.59 16.06 10.50
N PHE A 78 -6.74 15.28 9.80
CA PHE A 78 -6.69 13.83 10.00
C PHE A 78 -6.11 13.47 11.37
N GLU A 79 -6.53 12.31 11.88
CA GLU A 79 -6.02 11.77 13.14
C GLU A 79 -4.51 11.55 13.08
N GLU A 80 -3.83 11.85 14.20
CA GLU A 80 -2.38 11.71 14.34
C GLU A 80 -1.88 10.32 13.95
N GLU A 81 -2.66 9.27 14.22
CA GLU A 81 -2.31 7.89 13.85
C GLU A 81 -2.16 7.70 12.35
N ILE A 82 -3.04 8.32 11.53
CA ILE A 82 -2.96 8.30 10.07
C ILE A 82 -1.72 9.07 9.62
N CYS A 83 -1.51 10.29 10.15
CA CYS A 83 -0.38 11.12 9.80
C CYS A 83 0.95 10.42 10.11
N GLN A 84 1.06 9.77 11.27
CA GLN A 84 2.24 9.02 11.67
C GLN A 84 2.44 7.74 10.83
N ALA A 85 1.37 7.06 10.44
CA ALA A 85 1.46 5.91 9.54
C ALA A 85 2.01 6.33 8.17
N VAL A 86 1.50 7.43 7.62
CA VAL A 86 1.98 8.02 6.37
C VAL A 86 3.44 8.47 6.50
N LEU A 87 3.81 9.14 7.58
CA LEU A 87 5.20 9.56 7.80
C LEU A 87 6.17 8.37 7.86
N ALA A 88 5.76 7.27 8.51
CA ALA A 88 6.63 6.13 8.76
C ALA A 88 6.72 5.13 7.60
N HIS A 89 5.87 5.24 6.55
CA HIS A 89 5.90 4.26 5.48
C HIS A 89 7.14 4.39 4.58
N ASN A 90 7.72 5.58 4.47
CA ASN A 90 8.95 5.80 3.71
C ASN A 90 10.19 5.45 4.58
N GLU A 91 10.88 4.37 4.22
CA GLU A 91 12.06 3.87 4.95
C GLU A 91 13.24 4.85 4.99
N VAL A 92 13.30 5.80 4.06
CA VAL A 92 14.39 6.81 3.97
C VAL A 92 14.49 7.64 5.24
N HIS A 93 13.38 7.84 5.96
CA HIS A 93 13.37 8.64 7.19
C HIS A 93 13.90 7.90 8.42
N GLY A 94 14.07 6.58 8.36
CA GLY A 94 14.48 5.78 9.51
C GLY A 94 13.46 5.77 10.66
N ILE A 95 12.22 6.19 10.42
CA ILE A 95 11.15 6.23 11.41
C ILE A 95 10.48 4.86 11.48
N LEU A 96 10.52 4.22 12.63
CA LEU A 96 9.91 2.91 12.81
C LEU A 96 8.38 3.04 12.94
N PRO A 97 7.60 2.19 12.23
CA PRO A 97 6.15 2.16 12.38
C PRO A 97 5.76 1.64 13.77
N LYS A 98 4.97 2.41 14.54
CA LYS A 98 4.64 2.09 15.93
C LYS A 98 3.29 1.40 16.07
N THR A 99 2.25 1.91 15.40
CA THR A 99 0.89 1.34 15.47
C THR A 99 0.73 0.15 14.54
N LEU A 100 -0.29 -0.67 14.77
CA LEU A 100 -0.59 -1.81 13.89
C LEU A 100 -0.91 -1.33 12.47
N MET A 101 -1.66 -0.22 12.33
CA MET A 101 -1.94 0.41 11.04
C MET A 101 -0.67 0.86 10.32
N ALA A 102 0.25 1.54 11.02
CA ALA A 102 1.52 1.97 10.42
C ALA A 102 2.40 0.78 9.99
N LYS A 103 2.44 -0.28 10.79
CA LYS A 103 3.15 -1.53 10.47
C LYS A 103 2.55 -2.23 9.25
N ALA A 104 1.21 -2.24 9.14
CA ALA A 104 0.51 -2.80 8.00
C ALA A 104 0.82 -1.99 6.73
N LEU A 105 0.68 -0.67 6.76
CA LEU A 105 0.97 0.20 5.62
C LEU A 105 2.41 0.01 5.14
N TYR A 106 3.38 0.01 6.06
CA TYR A 106 4.80 -0.17 5.75
C TYR A 106 5.08 -1.46 4.98
N CYS A 107 4.41 -2.57 5.34
CA CYS A 107 4.62 -3.86 4.68
C CYS A 107 3.81 -4.01 3.38
N VAL A 108 2.62 -3.42 3.32
CA VAL A 108 1.66 -3.54 2.21
C VAL A 108 2.12 -2.79 0.97
N ASP A 109 2.61 -1.56 1.15
CA ASP A 109 3.00 -0.69 0.06
C ASP A 109 3.89 -1.41 -0.98
N PRO A 110 5.09 -1.93 -0.64
CA PRO A 110 5.91 -2.62 -1.63
C PRO A 110 5.32 -3.95 -2.11
N LEU A 111 4.44 -4.61 -1.35
CA LEU A 111 3.81 -5.85 -1.76
C LEU A 111 2.81 -5.65 -2.90
N THR A 112 2.03 -4.57 -2.88
CA THR A 112 1.08 -4.27 -3.97
C THR A 112 1.79 -4.12 -5.30
N GLY A 113 2.94 -3.45 -5.33
CA GLY A 113 3.79 -3.33 -6.53
C GLY A 113 4.33 -4.68 -7.03
N LEU A 114 4.71 -5.57 -6.11
CA LEU A 114 5.12 -6.93 -6.47
C LEU A 114 3.98 -7.74 -7.09
N ILE A 115 2.76 -7.64 -6.55
CA ILE A 115 1.57 -8.33 -7.06
C ILE A 115 1.21 -7.81 -8.46
N VAL A 116 1.21 -6.50 -8.67
CA VAL A 116 1.00 -5.90 -10.00
C VAL A 116 2.02 -6.42 -11.01
N ALA A 117 3.30 -6.40 -10.66
CA ALA A 117 4.35 -6.91 -11.53
C ALA A 117 4.17 -8.41 -11.84
N ALA A 118 3.80 -9.22 -10.84
CA ALA A 118 3.53 -10.65 -11.02
C ALA A 118 2.31 -10.89 -11.93
N THR A 119 1.28 -10.05 -11.85
CA THR A 119 0.11 -10.10 -12.74
C THR A 119 0.50 -9.82 -14.19
N LEU A 120 1.27 -8.76 -14.41
CA LEU A 120 1.61 -8.30 -15.77
C LEU A 120 2.47 -9.29 -16.57
N VAL A 121 3.15 -10.22 -15.91
CA VAL A 121 3.92 -11.29 -16.58
C VAL A 121 3.14 -12.58 -16.81
N LEU A 122 1.90 -12.66 -16.34
CA LEU A 122 0.99 -13.74 -16.71
C LEU A 122 0.58 -13.61 -18.18
N PRO A 123 0.35 -14.71 -18.90
CA PRO A 123 -0.18 -14.66 -20.27
C PRO A 123 -1.50 -13.89 -20.38
N SER A 124 -2.40 -14.07 -19.39
CA SER A 124 -3.70 -13.37 -19.33
C SER A 124 -3.60 -11.92 -18.89
N LYS A 125 -2.56 -11.56 -18.16
CA LYS A 125 -2.40 -10.26 -17.47
C LYS A 125 -3.58 -9.90 -16.54
N LYS A 126 -4.34 -10.89 -16.10
CA LYS A 126 -5.50 -10.73 -15.21
C LYS A 126 -5.13 -11.11 -13.79
N ILE A 127 -5.38 -10.22 -12.84
CA ILE A 127 -5.05 -10.47 -11.43
C ILE A 127 -5.89 -11.62 -10.83
N ASN A 128 -7.08 -11.86 -11.38
CA ASN A 128 -7.94 -12.97 -10.95
C ASN A 128 -7.35 -14.35 -11.27
N ASP A 129 -6.41 -14.44 -12.21
CA ASP A 129 -5.70 -15.67 -12.55
C ASP A 129 -4.40 -15.83 -11.72
N LEU A 130 -3.98 -14.80 -10.99
CA LEU A 130 -2.78 -14.85 -10.17
C LEU A 130 -3.05 -15.63 -8.87
N LYS A 131 -2.17 -16.56 -8.54
CA LYS A 131 -2.23 -17.36 -7.31
C LYS A 131 -1.17 -16.92 -6.31
N VAL A 132 -1.41 -17.15 -5.03
CA VAL A 132 -0.45 -16.88 -3.93
C VAL A 132 0.92 -17.51 -4.23
N GLU A 133 0.94 -18.74 -4.73
CA GLU A 133 2.17 -19.44 -5.09
C GLU A 133 2.98 -18.70 -6.17
N ASN A 134 2.31 -18.10 -7.16
CA ASN A 134 2.98 -17.29 -8.19
C ASN A 134 3.68 -16.09 -7.55
N VAL A 135 3.01 -15.38 -6.63
CA VAL A 135 3.58 -14.23 -5.93
C VAL A 135 4.77 -14.68 -5.05
N LEU A 136 4.64 -15.78 -4.31
CA LEU A 136 5.73 -16.36 -3.50
C LEU A 136 6.96 -16.71 -4.34
N ASN A 137 6.76 -17.27 -5.54
CA ASN A 137 7.85 -17.58 -6.45
C ASN A 137 8.53 -16.29 -6.93
N ARG A 138 7.77 -15.28 -7.35
CA ARG A 138 8.31 -13.96 -7.74
C ARG A 138 8.98 -13.22 -6.58
N PHE A 139 8.51 -13.41 -5.35
CA PHE A 139 9.16 -12.85 -4.17
C PHE A 139 10.59 -13.37 -3.99
N LYS A 140 10.87 -14.63 -4.30
CA LYS A 140 12.20 -15.25 -4.21
C LYS A 140 13.17 -14.74 -5.29
N GLU A 141 12.66 -14.23 -6.41
CA GLU A 141 13.45 -13.74 -7.54
C GLU A 141 13.93 -12.31 -7.27
N LYS A 142 15.18 -12.15 -6.81
CA LYS A 142 15.75 -10.85 -6.43
C LYS A 142 15.79 -9.82 -7.56
N SER A 143 15.90 -10.27 -8.81
CA SER A 143 15.94 -9.41 -10.01
C SER A 143 14.57 -8.95 -10.49
N PHE A 144 13.50 -9.63 -10.07
CA PHE A 144 12.13 -9.33 -10.47
C PHE A 144 11.57 -8.16 -9.64
N ALA A 145 10.93 -7.17 -10.30
CA ALA A 145 10.31 -6.01 -9.64
C ALA A 145 11.20 -5.42 -8.52
N ARG A 146 12.39 -4.95 -8.86
CA ARG A 146 13.44 -4.52 -7.91
C ARG A 146 12.99 -3.41 -6.96
N GLY A 147 12.02 -2.57 -7.37
CA GLY A 147 11.43 -1.52 -6.52
C GLY A 147 10.62 -2.06 -5.34
N ALA A 148 10.13 -3.31 -5.41
CA ALA A 148 9.42 -3.92 -4.30
C ALA A 148 10.41 -4.47 -3.27
N ASN A 149 10.62 -3.75 -2.17
CA ASN A 149 11.59 -4.10 -1.13
C ASN A 149 11.18 -5.35 -0.35
N ARG A 150 11.82 -6.50 -0.63
CA ARG A 150 11.54 -7.80 -0.01
C ARG A 150 11.78 -7.82 1.49
N LYS A 151 12.74 -7.04 1.98
CA LYS A 151 13.04 -6.96 3.42
C LYS A 151 11.89 -6.30 4.17
N ILE A 152 11.28 -5.28 3.57
CA ILE A 152 10.10 -4.59 4.11
C ILE A 152 8.89 -5.53 4.09
N ILE A 153 8.60 -6.16 2.95
CA ILE A 153 7.49 -7.12 2.84
C ILE A 153 7.62 -8.23 3.90
N ALA A 154 8.83 -8.79 4.09
CA ALA A 154 9.08 -9.86 5.06
C ALA A 154 8.87 -9.43 6.53
N LYS A 155 8.86 -8.13 6.83
CA LYS A 155 8.54 -7.61 8.16
C LYS A 155 7.10 -7.92 8.60
N CYS A 156 6.23 -8.37 7.70
CA CYS A 156 4.89 -8.82 8.05
C CYS A 156 4.88 -9.90 9.14
N GLN A 157 5.92 -10.75 9.21
CA GLN A 157 6.04 -11.77 10.26
C GLN A 157 6.29 -11.13 11.64
N GLU A 158 7.21 -10.18 11.71
CA GLU A 158 7.57 -9.48 12.96
C GLU A 158 6.49 -8.46 13.38
N TYR A 159 5.98 -7.68 12.42
CA TYR A 159 5.12 -6.55 12.70
C TYR A 159 3.64 -6.90 12.82
N LEU A 160 3.18 -7.90 12.06
CA LEU A 160 1.77 -8.26 11.96
C LEU A 160 1.47 -9.67 12.49
N ASN A 161 2.50 -10.42 12.88
CA ASN A 161 2.37 -11.83 13.26
C ASN A 161 1.68 -12.69 12.17
N LEU A 162 1.90 -12.34 10.90
CA LEU A 162 1.39 -13.07 9.74
C LEU A 162 2.52 -13.78 9.01
N SER A 163 2.30 -15.04 8.61
CA SER A 163 3.20 -15.67 7.65
C SER A 163 3.19 -14.88 6.33
N LEU A 164 4.30 -14.91 5.58
CA LEU A 164 4.37 -14.23 4.27
C LEU A 164 3.27 -14.72 3.33
N GLU A 165 2.97 -16.02 3.35
CA GLU A 165 1.91 -16.62 2.54
C GLU A 165 0.53 -16.05 2.91
N LYS A 166 0.19 -15.99 4.20
CA LYS A 166 -1.10 -15.43 4.66
C LYS A 166 -1.22 -13.94 4.37
N PHE A 167 -0.12 -13.20 4.50
CA PHE A 167 -0.08 -11.78 4.17
C PHE A 167 -0.33 -11.55 2.68
N ILE A 168 0.36 -12.31 1.80
CA ILE A 168 0.12 -12.26 0.35
C ILE A 168 -1.33 -12.65 0.02
N GLU A 169 -1.88 -13.69 0.65
CA GLU A 169 -3.26 -14.14 0.44
C GLU A 169 -4.26 -13.00 0.68
N ILE A 170 -4.14 -12.30 1.83
CA ILE A 170 -5.04 -11.20 2.19
C ILE A 170 -4.92 -10.04 1.19
N VAL A 171 -3.70 -9.63 0.86
CA VAL A 171 -3.45 -8.49 -0.03
C VAL A 171 -3.87 -8.81 -1.46
N LEU A 172 -3.54 -10.00 -1.98
CA LEU A 172 -3.95 -10.44 -3.31
C LEU A 172 -5.48 -10.49 -3.42
N PHE A 173 -6.17 -11.07 -2.45
CA PHE A 173 -7.63 -11.11 -2.41
C PHE A 173 -8.25 -9.71 -2.42
N ALA A 174 -7.70 -8.77 -1.66
CA ALA A 174 -8.15 -7.39 -1.65
C ALA A 174 -8.02 -6.74 -3.04
N MET A 175 -6.88 -6.93 -3.71
CA MET A 175 -6.62 -6.39 -5.04
C MET A 175 -7.49 -7.04 -6.12
N GLN A 176 -7.77 -8.34 -6.02
CA GLN A 176 -8.67 -9.06 -6.93
C GLN A 176 -10.11 -8.50 -6.89
N LYS A 177 -10.60 -8.09 -5.71
CA LYS A 177 -11.92 -7.46 -5.57
C LYS A 177 -12.09 -6.14 -6.32
N ILE A 178 -11.00 -5.47 -6.61
CA ILE A 178 -10.97 -4.17 -7.32
C ILE A 178 -10.22 -4.28 -8.65
N SER A 179 -10.18 -5.48 -9.25
CA SER A 179 -9.46 -5.75 -10.52
C SER A 179 -9.83 -4.77 -11.63
N ASP A 180 -11.10 -4.42 -11.75
CA ASP A 180 -11.59 -3.47 -12.76
C ASP A 180 -11.04 -2.06 -12.55
N ASP A 181 -11.00 -1.58 -11.29
CA ASP A 181 -10.42 -0.27 -10.94
C ASP A 181 -8.91 -0.24 -11.22
N LEU A 182 -8.23 -1.37 -11.04
CA LEU A 182 -6.79 -1.51 -11.32
C LEU A 182 -6.51 -1.68 -12.83
N GLY A 183 -7.49 -2.19 -13.58
CA GLY A 183 -7.34 -2.55 -14.99
C GLY A 183 -6.43 -3.77 -15.19
N LEU A 184 -6.56 -4.78 -14.30
CA LEU A 184 -5.76 -6.00 -14.25
C LEU A 184 -6.63 -7.27 -14.35
#